data_274e0fbe8600d8bce2e9b88a5867761e
#
_entry.id   274e0fbe8600d8bce2e9b88a5867761e
#
_cell.length_a   1.000
_cell.length_b   1.000
_cell.length_c   1.000
_cell.angle_alpha   90.00
_cell.angle_beta   90.00
_cell.angle_gamma   90.00
#
_symmetry.space_group_name_H-M   'P 1'
#
loop_
_entity.id
_entity.type
_entity.pdbx_description
1 polymer ?
#
loop_
_entity_poly.entity_id
_entity_poly.type
_entity_poly.pdbx_seq_one_letter_code
_entity_poly.pdbx_strand_id
1 'polypeptide(L)'
;KLIGGTFIVVLLALGLRVGYLMIFRASHYAELAVEVEQRERKGKAARGRIIDRNGVILASNKTVCTISVIHNQIEDPEAVISCLTKELGLTEEEIRKKVEKVSSIEKIKTNVEKDIGDAIRAYDLAGVKVDDDYKRYYPYDRILSKVLGFTGGDNQGIIGLEAYYDEALQGEDGKI
;
A
#
# COMPACT_ATOMS: atom_id res chain seq x y z
N LYS A 1 25.85 41.06 29.84
CA LYS A 1 25.59 41.75 28.57
C LYS A 1 26.12 40.95 27.35
N LEU A 2 27.28 40.26 27.45
CA LEU A 2 27.82 39.44 26.34
C LEU A 2 26.91 38.25 26.04
N ILE A 3 26.38 37.52 27.03
CA ILE A 3 25.50 36.34 26.84
C ILE A 3 24.19 36.72 26.15
N GLY A 4 23.60 37.90 26.47
CA GLY A 4 22.40 38.37 25.78
C GLY A 4 22.65 38.74 24.30
N GLY A 5 23.83 39.28 23.98
CA GLY A 5 24.22 39.58 22.62
C GLY A 5 24.42 38.31 21.77
N THR A 6 25.07 37.28 22.29
CA THR A 6 25.24 36.00 21.60
C THR A 6 23.90 35.28 21.33
N PHE A 7 22.97 35.36 22.29
CA PHE A 7 21.66 34.78 22.15
C PHE A 7 20.85 35.44 21.01
N ILE A 8 20.88 36.76 20.94
CA ILE A 8 20.22 37.52 19.83
C ILE A 8 20.83 37.20 18.48
N VAL A 9 22.15 37.06 18.36
CA VAL A 9 22.83 36.70 17.11
C VAL A 9 22.42 35.30 16.66
N VAL A 10 22.32 34.33 17.58
CA VAL A 10 21.88 32.96 17.25
C VAL A 10 20.42 32.95 16.78
N LEU A 11 19.54 33.70 17.42
CA LEU A 11 18.13 33.79 17.00
C LEU A 11 18.00 34.44 15.61
N LEU A 12 18.76 35.49 15.31
CA LEU A 12 18.80 36.11 14.00
C LEU A 12 19.32 35.16 12.93
N ALA A 13 20.38 34.41 13.21
CA ALA A 13 20.92 33.39 12.28
C ALA A 13 19.92 32.27 12.01
N LEU A 14 19.20 31.78 13.02
CA LEU A 14 18.12 30.79 12.87
C LEU A 14 16.97 31.37 12.04
N GLY A 15 16.53 32.60 12.31
CA GLY A 15 15.47 33.25 11.53
C GLY A 15 15.83 33.43 10.05
N LEU A 16 17.06 33.86 9.78
CA LEU A 16 17.57 33.97 8.41
C LEU A 16 17.65 32.61 7.71
N ARG A 17 18.08 31.58 8.41
CA ARG A 17 18.13 30.21 7.88
C ARG A 17 16.75 29.66 7.55
N VAL A 18 15.78 29.84 8.43
CA VAL A 18 14.38 29.43 8.19
C VAL A 18 13.80 30.20 7.00
N GLY A 19 13.98 31.53 6.95
CA GLY A 19 13.56 32.34 5.82
C GLY A 19 14.18 31.90 4.48
N TYR A 20 15.47 31.60 4.48
CA TYR A 20 16.15 31.05 3.31
C TYR A 20 15.54 29.71 2.85
N LEU A 21 15.26 28.79 3.78
CA LEU A 21 14.64 27.50 3.47
C LEU A 21 13.21 27.67 2.94
N MET A 22 12.44 28.60 3.50
CA MET A 22 11.05 28.86 3.07
C MET A 22 10.97 29.51 1.68
N ILE A 23 11.92 30.36 1.32
CA ILE A 23 11.87 31.10 0.05
C ILE A 23 12.61 30.34 -1.07
N PHE A 24 13.83 29.89 -0.80
CA PHE A 24 14.69 29.30 -1.84
C PHE A 24 14.60 27.80 -1.98
N ARG A 25 14.14 27.07 -0.95
CA ARG A 25 13.99 25.62 -1.00
C ARG A 25 12.54 25.11 -0.88
N ALA A 26 11.57 26.01 -0.86
CA ALA A 26 10.16 25.63 -0.75
C ALA A 26 9.72 24.71 -1.89
N SER A 27 10.12 25.00 -3.13
CA SER A 27 9.81 24.16 -4.29
C SER A 27 10.39 22.74 -4.19
N HIS A 28 11.64 22.62 -3.75
CA HIS A 28 12.29 21.33 -3.59
C HIS A 28 11.61 20.46 -2.51
N TYR A 29 11.22 21.06 -1.38
CA TYR A 29 10.49 20.32 -0.34
C TYR A 29 9.04 20.04 -0.74
N ALA A 30 8.42 20.91 -1.53
CA ALA A 30 7.10 20.67 -2.11
C ALA A 30 7.13 19.48 -3.10
N GLU A 31 8.15 19.40 -3.97
CA GLU A 31 8.34 18.26 -4.88
C GLU A 31 8.55 16.95 -4.11
N LEU A 32 9.37 16.95 -3.05
CA LEU A 32 9.57 15.78 -2.20
C LEU A 32 8.29 15.36 -1.48
N ALA A 33 7.49 16.31 -1.00
CA ALA A 33 6.21 16.03 -0.36
C ALA A 33 5.21 15.42 -1.35
N VAL A 34 5.13 15.97 -2.57
CA VAL A 34 4.30 15.42 -3.66
C VAL A 34 4.78 14.01 -4.06
N GLU A 35 6.09 13.78 -4.13
CA GLU A 35 6.64 12.46 -4.45
C GLU A 35 6.29 11.41 -3.39
N VAL A 36 6.32 11.77 -2.11
CA VAL A 36 5.89 10.90 -1.01
C VAL A 36 4.40 10.62 -1.08
N GLU A 37 3.58 11.64 -1.33
CA GLU A 37 2.13 11.51 -1.46
C GLU A 37 1.72 10.68 -2.70
N GLN A 38 2.43 10.85 -3.82
CA GLN A 38 2.21 10.06 -5.04
C GLN A 38 2.65 8.59 -4.88
N ARG A 39 3.67 8.29 -4.07
CA ARG A 39 4.04 6.90 -3.77
C ARG A 39 2.93 6.13 -3.05
N GLU A 40 2.09 6.81 -2.28
CA GLU A 40 0.96 6.18 -1.60
C GLU A 40 -0.21 5.84 -2.54
N ARG A 41 -0.28 6.45 -3.73
CA ARG A 41 -1.37 6.27 -4.69
C ARG A 41 -1.00 5.51 -5.96
N LYS A 42 0.13 4.81 -5.99
CA LYS A 42 0.47 3.94 -7.12
C LYS A 42 -0.47 2.74 -7.14
N GLY A 43 -1.42 2.75 -8.07
CA GLY A 43 -2.20 1.56 -8.37
C GLY A 43 -1.28 0.49 -8.97
N LYS A 44 -1.14 -0.65 -8.31
CA LYS A 44 -0.35 -1.77 -8.84
C LYS A 44 -0.93 -2.21 -10.18
N ALA A 45 -0.07 -2.39 -11.17
CA ALA A 45 -0.47 -2.94 -12.45
C ALA A 45 -0.90 -4.40 -12.33
N ALA A 46 -1.94 -4.76 -13.07
CA ALA A 46 -2.31 -6.16 -13.25
C ALA A 46 -1.25 -6.84 -14.13
N ARG A 47 -0.71 -7.98 -13.66
CA ARG A 47 0.26 -8.77 -14.40
C ARG A 47 -0.35 -9.36 -15.67
N GLY A 48 0.39 -9.44 -16.77
CA GLY A 48 -0.04 -10.03 -18.03
C GLY A 48 -0.55 -11.48 -17.89
N ARG A 49 -1.54 -11.87 -18.67
CA ARG A 49 -2.08 -13.25 -18.69
C ARG A 49 -1.15 -14.17 -19.45
N ILE A 50 -1.03 -15.42 -19.03
CA ILE A 50 -0.39 -16.49 -19.79
C ILE A 50 -1.50 -17.36 -20.36
N ILE A 51 -1.51 -17.53 -21.66
CA ILE A 51 -2.50 -18.31 -22.40
C ILE A 51 -1.79 -19.37 -23.26
N ASP A 52 -2.47 -20.47 -23.55
CA ASP A 52 -1.99 -21.44 -24.51
C ASP A 52 -2.28 -21.00 -25.96
N ARG A 53 -1.84 -21.79 -26.92
CA ARG A 53 -2.08 -21.52 -28.35
C ARG A 53 -3.56 -21.53 -28.75
N ASN A 54 -4.43 -22.12 -27.95
CA ASN A 54 -5.88 -22.20 -28.18
C ASN A 54 -6.65 -21.09 -27.45
N GLY A 55 -5.94 -20.20 -26.74
CA GLY A 55 -6.54 -19.12 -25.95
C GLY A 55 -6.98 -19.54 -24.53
N VAL A 56 -6.64 -20.75 -24.09
CA VAL A 56 -6.96 -21.19 -22.72
C VAL A 56 -6.07 -20.47 -21.71
N ILE A 57 -6.68 -19.89 -20.69
CA ILE A 57 -5.95 -19.13 -19.66
C ILE A 57 -5.24 -20.11 -18.73
N LEU A 58 -3.91 -20.02 -18.68
CA LEU A 58 -3.04 -20.82 -17.82
C LEU A 58 -2.63 -20.07 -16.54
N ALA A 59 -2.50 -18.73 -16.63
CA ALA A 59 -2.29 -17.85 -15.50
C ALA A 59 -3.01 -16.51 -15.72
N SER A 60 -3.66 -16.02 -14.68
CA SER A 60 -4.42 -14.76 -14.68
C SER A 60 -4.29 -14.04 -13.33
N ASN A 61 -5.00 -12.93 -13.18
CA ASN A 61 -5.08 -12.21 -11.93
C ASN A 61 -6.51 -12.29 -11.38
N LYS A 62 -6.64 -12.46 -10.07
CA LYS A 62 -7.88 -12.25 -9.33
C LYS A 62 -7.77 -10.91 -8.58
N THR A 63 -8.74 -10.03 -8.75
CA THR A 63 -8.82 -8.80 -7.97
C THR A 63 -9.08 -9.13 -6.51
N VAL A 64 -8.26 -8.61 -5.64
CA VAL A 64 -8.34 -8.75 -4.19
C VAL A 64 -8.15 -7.38 -3.56
N CYS A 65 -8.40 -7.26 -2.26
CA CYS A 65 -8.18 -6.03 -1.51
C CYS A 65 -7.17 -6.25 -0.39
N THR A 66 -6.42 -5.20 -0.08
CA THR A 66 -5.59 -5.11 1.12
C THR A 66 -6.23 -4.11 2.07
N ILE A 67 -6.52 -4.57 3.29
CA ILE A 67 -7.12 -3.75 4.34
C ILE A 67 -6.00 -3.25 5.25
N SER A 68 -5.92 -1.95 5.42
CA SER A 68 -4.95 -1.27 6.28
C SER A 68 -5.66 -0.26 7.16
N VAL A 69 -5.05 0.08 8.29
CA VAL A 69 -5.54 1.13 9.18
C VAL A 69 -4.46 2.18 9.40
N ILE A 70 -4.90 3.43 9.53
CA ILE A 70 -4.06 4.60 9.81
C ILE A 70 -4.43 5.09 11.20
N HIS A 71 -3.62 4.76 12.21
CA HIS A 71 -3.93 4.99 13.63
C HIS A 71 -4.37 6.44 13.92
N ASN A 72 -3.66 7.42 13.38
CA ASN A 72 -3.94 8.84 13.63
C ASN A 72 -5.24 9.37 12.99
N GLN A 73 -5.87 8.60 12.12
CA GLN A 73 -7.12 8.97 11.43
C GLN A 73 -8.33 8.22 11.98
N ILE A 74 -8.14 7.27 12.90
CA ILE A 74 -9.24 6.51 13.51
C ILE A 74 -9.93 7.41 14.54
N GLU A 75 -11.22 7.70 14.31
CA GLU A 75 -12.07 8.46 15.23
C GLU A 75 -12.72 7.56 16.29
N ASP A 76 -13.21 6.37 15.86
CA ASP A 76 -13.86 5.40 16.73
C ASP A 76 -13.19 4.01 16.58
N PRO A 77 -12.22 3.67 17.45
CA PRO A 77 -11.53 2.38 17.41
C PRO A 77 -12.47 1.18 17.59
N GLU A 78 -13.50 1.29 18.42
CA GLU A 78 -14.41 0.18 18.69
C GLU A 78 -15.30 -0.14 17.48
N ALA A 79 -15.78 0.87 16.78
CA ALA A 79 -16.51 0.69 15.52
C ALA A 79 -15.63 0.02 14.46
N VAL A 80 -14.35 0.43 14.32
CA VAL A 80 -13.38 -0.17 13.40
C VAL A 80 -13.13 -1.63 13.77
N ILE A 81 -12.87 -1.93 15.04
CA ILE A 81 -12.61 -3.30 15.52
C ILE A 81 -13.82 -4.19 15.25
N SER A 82 -15.01 -3.76 15.61
CA SER A 82 -16.27 -4.50 15.41
C SER A 82 -16.52 -4.81 13.92
N CYS A 83 -16.37 -3.81 13.05
CA CYS A 83 -16.54 -3.96 11.61
C CYS A 83 -15.54 -4.96 11.05
N LEU A 84 -14.23 -4.80 11.33
CA LEU A 84 -13.19 -5.65 10.80
C LEU A 84 -13.27 -7.08 11.33
N THR A 85 -13.67 -7.28 12.60
CA THR A 85 -13.90 -8.61 13.18
C THR A 85 -15.01 -9.34 12.43
N LYS A 86 -16.12 -8.66 12.20
CA LYS A 86 -17.29 -9.22 11.52
C LYS A 86 -16.99 -9.60 10.06
N GLU A 87 -16.38 -8.68 9.30
CA GLU A 87 -16.19 -8.84 7.86
C GLU A 87 -14.96 -9.73 7.51
N LEU A 88 -13.88 -9.66 8.30
CA LEU A 88 -12.65 -10.42 8.03
C LEU A 88 -12.59 -11.78 8.72
N GLY A 89 -13.46 -12.04 9.71
CA GLY A 89 -13.48 -13.26 10.50
C GLY A 89 -12.19 -13.48 11.32
N LEU A 90 -11.50 -12.39 11.68
CA LEU A 90 -10.35 -12.40 12.58
C LEU A 90 -10.80 -12.23 14.03
N THR A 91 -9.96 -12.63 14.98
CA THR A 91 -10.26 -12.43 16.39
C THR A 91 -10.19 -10.95 16.76
N GLU A 92 -11.03 -10.52 17.69
CA GLU A 92 -11.03 -9.14 18.18
C GLU A 92 -9.67 -8.72 18.74
N GLU A 93 -8.98 -9.63 19.45
CA GLU A 93 -7.66 -9.38 20.03
C GLU A 93 -6.59 -9.09 18.97
N GLU A 94 -6.60 -9.84 17.86
CA GLU A 94 -5.65 -9.62 16.76
C GLU A 94 -5.87 -8.26 16.07
N ILE A 95 -7.13 -7.89 15.86
CA ILE A 95 -7.48 -6.62 15.24
C ILE A 95 -7.17 -5.47 16.18
N ARG A 96 -7.56 -5.57 17.47
CA ARG A 96 -7.31 -4.55 18.50
C ARG A 96 -5.82 -4.24 18.60
N LYS A 97 -4.98 -5.27 18.68
CA LYS A 97 -3.52 -5.12 18.74
C LYS A 97 -2.95 -4.34 17.55
N LYS A 98 -3.54 -4.50 16.36
CA LYS A 98 -3.09 -3.78 15.16
C LYS A 98 -3.67 -2.37 15.07
N VAL A 99 -4.93 -2.17 15.45
CA VAL A 99 -5.61 -0.86 15.46
C VAL A 99 -4.99 0.08 16.49
N GLU A 100 -4.67 -0.43 17.70
CA GLU A 100 -4.05 0.35 18.77
C GLU A 100 -2.55 0.61 18.57
N LYS A 101 -1.92 -0.09 17.62
CA LYS A 101 -0.51 0.12 17.31
C LYS A 101 -0.30 1.49 16.67
N VAL A 102 0.49 2.34 17.35
CA VAL A 102 0.88 3.65 16.83
C VAL A 102 1.81 3.47 15.64
N SER A 103 1.25 3.49 14.44
CA SER A 103 2.00 3.44 13.18
C SER A 103 1.32 4.30 12.11
N SER A 104 2.07 4.74 11.11
CA SER A 104 1.52 5.52 10.00
C SER A 104 0.50 4.71 9.19
N ILE A 105 0.79 3.44 8.92
CA ILE A 105 -0.11 2.49 8.25
C ILE A 105 0.19 1.10 8.81
N GLU A 106 -0.83 0.38 9.25
CA GLU A 106 -0.73 -1.01 9.68
C GLU A 106 -1.63 -1.89 8.83
N LYS A 107 -1.04 -2.92 8.20
CA LYS A 107 -1.80 -3.88 7.38
C LYS A 107 -2.53 -4.87 8.28
N ILE A 108 -3.86 -4.91 8.18
CA ILE A 108 -4.70 -5.85 8.90
C ILE A 108 -4.72 -7.20 8.20
N LYS A 109 -5.12 -7.21 6.93
CA LYS A 109 -5.22 -8.43 6.11
C LYS A 109 -4.99 -8.11 4.64
N THR A 110 -4.25 -8.97 3.95
CA THR A 110 -4.02 -8.93 2.51
C THR A 110 -4.82 -10.03 1.81
N ASN A 111 -4.95 -9.96 0.51
CA ASN A 111 -5.67 -10.95 -0.31
C ASN A 111 -7.12 -11.17 0.13
N VAL A 112 -7.81 -10.13 0.58
CA VAL A 112 -9.23 -10.15 0.91
C VAL A 112 -10.04 -10.15 -0.39
N GLU A 113 -11.13 -10.90 -0.44
CA GLU A 113 -12.01 -10.90 -1.62
C GLU A 113 -12.63 -9.52 -1.83
N LYS A 114 -12.84 -9.17 -3.09
CA LYS A 114 -13.31 -7.82 -3.45
C LYS A 114 -14.65 -7.49 -2.79
N ASP A 115 -15.57 -8.44 -2.74
CA ASP A 115 -16.90 -8.24 -2.15
C ASP A 115 -16.82 -7.85 -0.66
N ILE A 116 -15.88 -8.47 0.08
CA ILE A 116 -15.62 -8.12 1.49
C ILE A 116 -14.96 -6.74 1.59
N GLY A 117 -14.01 -6.45 0.68
CA GLY A 117 -13.38 -5.13 0.62
C GLY A 117 -14.39 -4.02 0.35
N ASP A 118 -15.31 -4.24 -0.59
CA ASP A 118 -16.38 -3.28 -0.93
C ASP A 118 -17.39 -3.12 0.22
N ALA A 119 -17.70 -4.21 0.95
CA ALA A 119 -18.51 -4.14 2.17
C ALA A 119 -17.85 -3.28 3.25
N ILE A 120 -16.53 -3.47 3.51
CA ILE A 120 -15.79 -2.64 4.48
C ILE A 120 -15.75 -1.19 4.03
N ARG A 121 -15.56 -0.92 2.74
CA ARG A 121 -15.56 0.44 2.17
C ARG A 121 -16.92 1.14 2.36
N ALA A 122 -18.02 0.38 2.30
CA ALA A 122 -19.37 0.91 2.49
C ALA A 122 -19.66 1.38 3.93
N TYR A 123 -18.88 0.93 4.93
CA TYR A 123 -19.00 1.44 6.31
C TYR A 123 -18.41 2.85 6.46
N ASP A 124 -17.59 3.32 5.51
CA ASP A 124 -16.95 4.66 5.48
C ASP A 124 -16.30 5.07 6.81
N LEU A 125 -15.55 4.15 7.40
CA LEU A 125 -14.91 4.36 8.69
C LEU A 125 -13.61 5.15 8.55
N ALA A 126 -13.49 6.27 9.28
CA ALA A 126 -12.29 7.08 9.32
C ALA A 126 -11.06 6.25 9.76
N GLY A 127 -9.96 6.36 9.03
CA GLY A 127 -8.72 5.63 9.31
C GLY A 127 -8.68 4.19 8.78
N VAL A 128 -9.74 3.68 8.15
CA VAL A 128 -9.73 2.39 7.45
C VAL A 128 -9.48 2.61 5.97
N LYS A 129 -8.44 1.98 5.45
CA LYS A 129 -8.05 2.05 4.04
C LYS A 129 -8.21 0.70 3.37
N VAL A 130 -8.92 0.69 2.23
CA VAL A 130 -9.14 -0.49 1.41
C VAL A 130 -8.51 -0.25 0.04
N ASP A 131 -7.35 -0.83 -0.19
CA ASP A 131 -6.61 -0.71 -1.45
C ASP A 131 -6.91 -1.93 -2.33
N ASP A 132 -7.22 -1.68 -3.60
CA ASP A 132 -7.34 -2.74 -4.59
C ASP A 132 -5.95 -3.32 -4.90
N ASP A 133 -5.85 -4.63 -4.96
CA ASP A 133 -4.63 -5.39 -5.24
C ASP A 133 -4.95 -6.55 -6.19
N TYR A 134 -3.93 -7.22 -6.70
CA TYR A 134 -4.06 -8.35 -7.57
C TYR A 134 -3.33 -9.56 -7.00
N LYS A 135 -4.02 -10.70 -6.98
CA LYS A 135 -3.43 -11.99 -6.65
C LYS A 135 -3.32 -12.84 -7.90
N ARG A 136 -2.14 -13.42 -8.13
CA ARG A 136 -1.95 -14.33 -9.23
C ARG A 136 -2.79 -15.59 -9.05
N TYR A 137 -3.48 -16.02 -10.10
CA TYR A 137 -4.39 -17.15 -10.10
C TYR A 137 -4.02 -18.14 -11.22
N TYR A 138 -3.91 -19.41 -10.86
CA TYR A 138 -3.56 -20.51 -11.76
C TYR A 138 -4.70 -21.52 -11.79
N PRO A 139 -5.55 -21.54 -12.84
CA PRO A 139 -6.70 -22.45 -12.92
C PRO A 139 -6.32 -23.94 -12.84
N TYR A 140 -5.09 -24.28 -13.22
CA TYR A 140 -4.59 -25.66 -13.31
C TYR A 140 -3.43 -25.94 -12.37
N ASP A 141 -3.47 -25.43 -11.16
CA ASP A 141 -2.42 -25.37 -10.13
C ASP A 141 -1.36 -26.49 -10.16
N ARG A 142 -1.80 -27.75 -10.15
CA ARG A 142 -0.86 -28.89 -10.03
C ARG A 142 -0.24 -29.35 -11.33
N ILE A 143 -0.93 -29.16 -12.46
CA ILE A 143 -0.52 -29.72 -13.75
C ILE A 143 0.62 -28.92 -14.36
N LEU A 144 0.57 -27.59 -14.24
CA LEU A 144 1.50 -26.70 -14.90
C LEU A 144 2.47 -26.00 -13.94
N SER A 145 2.41 -26.26 -12.64
CA SER A 145 3.22 -25.57 -11.62
C SER A 145 4.73 -25.61 -11.87
N LYS A 146 5.25 -26.71 -12.40
CA LYS A 146 6.68 -26.87 -12.74
C LYS A 146 7.09 -26.06 -13.97
N VAL A 147 6.17 -25.80 -14.89
CA VAL A 147 6.43 -25.06 -16.14
C VAL A 147 6.14 -23.59 -15.95
N LEU A 148 4.95 -23.25 -15.44
CA LEU A 148 4.53 -21.87 -15.19
C LEU A 148 5.36 -21.23 -14.10
N GLY A 149 5.65 -21.95 -13.03
CA GLY A 149 6.25 -21.40 -11.83
C GLY A 149 5.25 -20.66 -10.96
N PHE A 150 5.72 -19.67 -10.22
CA PHE A 150 4.90 -18.84 -9.36
C PHE A 150 5.50 -17.44 -9.18
N THR A 151 4.68 -16.51 -8.68
CA THR A 151 5.07 -15.14 -8.37
C THR A 151 5.23 -14.94 -6.87
N GLY A 152 6.10 -13.99 -6.48
CA GLY A 152 6.23 -13.51 -5.10
C GLY A 152 5.08 -12.60 -4.67
N GLY A 153 5.11 -12.15 -3.41
CA GLY A 153 4.11 -11.25 -2.84
C GLY A 153 4.07 -9.86 -3.47
N ASP A 154 5.14 -9.45 -4.10
CA ASP A 154 5.32 -8.20 -4.85
C ASP A 154 5.04 -8.34 -6.35
N ASN A 155 4.39 -9.45 -6.75
CA ASN A 155 4.01 -9.76 -8.12
C ASN A 155 5.20 -10.06 -9.07
N GLN A 156 6.41 -10.24 -8.55
CA GLN A 156 7.59 -10.61 -9.31
C GLN A 156 7.62 -12.12 -9.58
N GLY A 157 7.97 -12.54 -10.79
CA GLY A 157 8.16 -13.95 -11.14
C GLY A 157 9.38 -14.55 -10.43
N ILE A 158 9.20 -15.67 -9.72
CA ILE A 158 10.27 -16.33 -8.96
C ILE A 158 10.91 -17.47 -9.74
N ILE A 159 10.12 -18.32 -10.37
CA ILE A 159 10.59 -19.46 -11.17
C ILE A 159 9.70 -19.70 -12.39
N GLY A 160 10.15 -20.54 -13.32
CA GLY A 160 9.40 -20.99 -14.50
C GLY A 160 9.20 -19.89 -15.54
N LEU A 161 8.11 -20.00 -16.30
CA LEU A 161 7.74 -19.03 -17.33
C LEU A 161 7.42 -17.65 -16.71
N GLU A 162 6.90 -17.63 -15.48
CA GLU A 162 6.66 -16.38 -14.75
C GLU A 162 7.97 -15.59 -14.55
N ALA A 163 9.06 -16.25 -14.20
CA ALA A 163 10.36 -15.60 -14.05
C ALA A 163 11.01 -15.27 -15.39
N TYR A 164 10.90 -16.19 -16.37
CA TYR A 164 11.52 -16.00 -17.68
C TYR A 164 10.93 -14.81 -18.45
N TYR A 165 9.61 -14.61 -18.35
CA TYR A 165 8.91 -13.51 -19.00
C TYR A 165 8.52 -12.39 -18.03
N ASP A 166 9.20 -12.27 -16.88
CA ASP A 166 8.84 -11.32 -15.83
C ASP A 166 8.74 -9.89 -16.35
N GLU A 167 9.73 -9.42 -17.09
CA GLU A 167 9.78 -8.09 -17.68
C GLU A 167 8.61 -7.81 -18.64
N ALA A 168 8.20 -8.80 -19.42
CA ALA A 168 7.05 -8.67 -20.36
C ALA A 168 5.69 -8.80 -19.65
N LEU A 169 5.65 -9.55 -18.53
CA LEU A 169 4.42 -9.81 -17.78
C LEU A 169 4.14 -8.73 -16.74
N GLN A 170 5.17 -8.08 -16.18
CA GLN A 170 5.01 -6.94 -15.30
C GLN A 170 4.37 -5.79 -16.08
N GLY A 171 3.21 -5.32 -15.63
CA GLY A 171 2.63 -4.10 -16.16
C GLY A 171 3.35 -2.85 -15.64
N GLU A 172 3.05 -1.70 -16.21
CA GLU A 172 3.49 -0.41 -15.70
C GLU A 172 2.48 0.09 -14.66
N ASP A 173 2.96 0.40 -13.45
CA ASP A 173 2.11 0.93 -12.37
C ASP A 173 1.46 2.24 -12.79
N GLY A 174 0.17 2.34 -12.57
CA GLY A 174 -0.59 3.55 -12.85
C GLY A 174 -0.17 4.68 -11.90
N LYS A 175 -0.04 5.90 -12.45
CA LYS A 175 0.08 7.13 -11.67
C LYS A 175 -1.33 7.73 -11.57
N ILE A 176 -1.87 7.85 -10.36
CA ILE A 176 -3.13 8.54 -10.06
C ILE A 176 -2.81 9.88 -9.44
#